data_9ce8fdec4b7350c07420ca000d4a147b
#
_entry.id   9ce8fdec4b7350c07420ca000d4a147b
#
_cell.length_a   1.000
_cell.length_b   1.000
_cell.length_c   1.000
_cell.angle_alpha   90.00
_cell.angle_beta   90.00
_cell.angle_gamma   90.00
#
_symmetry.space_group_name_H-M   'P 1'
#
loop_
_entity.id
_entity.type
_entity.pdbx_description
1 polymer ?
#
loop_
_entity_poly.entity_id
_entity_poly.type
_entity_poly.pdbx_seq_one_letter_code
_entity_poly.pdbx_strand_id
1 'polypeptide(L)'
;VPEVEMKLLSRQEEIVLLSIWHLKDNAYGVTIREHISRLTGKYWSIGAIYVPLDRLWEKGLVETWQGPAAKKRGGRSKRFYQVTPEGMKLLEEIKHVQDVLWKDFPLAATE
;
A
#
# COMPACT_ATOMS: atom_id res chain seq x y z
N VAL A 1 -22.97 4.09 23.86
CA VAL A 1 -22.76 3.94 22.43
C VAL A 1 -21.41 3.28 22.22
N PRO A 2 -21.37 2.11 21.61
CA PRO A 2 -20.09 1.50 21.35
C PRO A 2 -19.27 2.41 20.43
N GLU A 3 -18.04 2.61 20.81
CA GLU A 3 -17.14 3.33 19.96
C GLU A 3 -16.91 2.54 18.69
N VAL A 4 -17.16 3.16 17.58
CA VAL A 4 -16.79 2.57 16.31
C VAL A 4 -15.33 2.89 16.10
N GLU A 5 -14.48 1.91 16.39
CA GLU A 5 -13.09 2.07 16.07
C GLU A 5 -12.93 1.97 14.56
N MET A 6 -12.82 3.10 13.93
CA MET A 6 -12.40 3.13 12.54
C MET A 6 -10.89 3.08 12.53
N LYS A 7 -10.36 1.94 12.11
CA LYS A 7 -8.94 1.86 11.85
C LYS A 7 -8.66 2.62 10.57
N LEU A 8 -8.15 3.81 10.75
CA LEU A 8 -7.79 4.63 9.61
C LEU A 8 -6.32 4.45 9.29
N LEU A 9 -6.04 4.39 8.03
CA LEU A 9 -4.67 4.41 7.54
C LEU A 9 -4.31 5.84 7.17
N SER A 10 -3.03 6.18 7.31
CA SER A 10 -2.54 7.42 6.73
C SER A 10 -2.65 7.32 5.22
N ARG A 11 -2.61 8.46 4.55
CA ARG A 11 -2.66 8.46 3.09
C ARG A 11 -1.50 7.66 2.52
N GLN A 12 -0.33 7.77 3.09
CA GLN A 12 0.84 7.03 2.62
C GLN A 12 0.66 5.54 2.81
N GLU A 13 0.14 5.12 3.96
CA GLU A 13 -0.12 3.70 4.20
C GLU A 13 -1.13 3.14 3.21
N GLU A 14 -2.19 3.88 2.94
CA GLU A 14 -3.20 3.46 1.99
C GLU A 14 -2.63 3.32 0.58
N ILE A 15 -1.85 4.29 0.15
CA ILE A 15 -1.23 4.26 -1.18
C ILE A 15 -0.29 3.07 -1.31
N VAL A 16 0.53 2.83 -0.28
CA VAL A 16 1.47 1.71 -0.29
C VAL A 16 0.72 0.38 -0.30
N LEU A 17 -0.31 0.25 0.52
CA LEU A 17 -1.07 -1.00 0.61
C LEU A 17 -1.77 -1.31 -0.71
N LEU A 18 -2.38 -0.32 -1.35
CA LEU A 18 -3.01 -0.51 -2.66
C LEU A 18 -1.98 -0.85 -3.73
N SER A 19 -0.80 -0.26 -3.65
CA SER A 19 0.27 -0.57 -4.60
C SER A 19 0.73 -2.01 -4.48
N ILE A 20 0.82 -2.52 -3.25
CA ILE A 20 1.16 -3.94 -3.02
C ILE A 20 0.11 -4.82 -3.68
N TRP A 21 -1.16 -4.48 -3.51
CA TRP A 21 -2.23 -5.25 -4.14
C TRP A 21 -2.10 -5.24 -5.66
N HIS A 22 -1.81 -4.10 -6.26
CA HIS A 22 -1.65 -4.00 -7.71
C HIS A 22 -0.47 -4.82 -8.24
N LEU A 23 0.61 -4.86 -7.47
CA LEU A 23 1.83 -5.53 -7.91
C LEU A 23 1.79 -7.05 -7.73
N LYS A 24 0.79 -7.55 -7.01
CA LYS A 24 0.60 -8.99 -6.82
C LYS A 24 1.86 -9.62 -6.19
N ASP A 25 2.44 -10.60 -6.84
CA ASP A 25 3.61 -11.32 -6.33
C ASP A 25 4.93 -10.59 -6.61
N ASN A 26 4.87 -9.41 -7.18
CA ASN A 26 6.05 -8.63 -7.52
C ASN A 26 6.18 -7.36 -6.67
N ALA A 27 5.68 -7.41 -5.44
CA ALA A 27 5.70 -6.23 -4.57
C ALA A 27 6.90 -6.28 -3.63
N TYR A 28 7.90 -5.47 -3.91
CA TYR A 28 9.02 -5.23 -3.02
C TYR A 28 9.39 -3.75 -3.11
N GLY A 29 10.32 -3.30 -2.24
CA GLY A 29 10.56 -1.88 -2.08
C GLY A 29 10.73 -1.09 -3.38
N VAL A 30 11.56 -1.60 -4.28
CA VAL A 30 11.84 -0.90 -5.54
C VAL A 30 10.59 -0.85 -6.43
N THR A 31 9.90 -1.97 -6.60
CA THR A 31 8.72 -1.99 -7.48
C THR A 31 7.59 -1.16 -6.90
N ILE A 32 7.44 -1.17 -5.58
CA ILE A 32 6.42 -0.34 -4.92
C ILE A 32 6.71 1.14 -5.17
N ARG A 33 7.96 1.54 -4.97
CA ARG A 33 8.35 2.93 -5.19
C ARG A 33 8.15 3.37 -6.63
N GLU A 34 8.57 2.54 -7.57
CA GLU A 34 8.42 2.84 -8.98
C GLU A 34 6.96 2.97 -9.38
N HIS A 35 6.14 2.06 -8.88
CA HIS A 35 4.72 2.08 -9.15
C HIS A 35 4.07 3.36 -8.66
N ILE A 36 4.35 3.73 -7.41
CA ILE A 36 3.78 4.93 -6.81
C ILE A 36 4.28 6.19 -7.51
N SER A 37 5.57 6.26 -7.80
CA SER A 37 6.15 7.42 -8.46
C SER A 37 5.54 7.62 -9.85
N ARG A 38 5.33 6.53 -10.57
CA ARG A 38 4.71 6.60 -11.89
C ARG A 38 3.26 7.09 -11.81
N LEU A 39 2.49 6.56 -10.86
CA LEU A 39 1.07 6.90 -10.76
C LEU A 39 0.85 8.30 -10.21
N THR A 40 1.68 8.75 -9.28
CA THR A 40 1.52 10.07 -8.66
C THR A 40 2.27 11.17 -9.41
N GLY A 41 3.20 10.80 -10.27
CA GLY A 41 4.06 11.77 -10.96
C GLY A 41 5.06 12.42 -10.03
N LYS A 42 5.28 11.87 -8.84
CA LYS A 42 6.17 12.47 -7.85
C LYS A 42 7.20 11.46 -7.38
N TYR A 43 8.39 11.97 -7.09
CA TYR A 43 9.44 11.13 -6.53
C TYR A 43 9.13 10.81 -5.06
N TRP A 44 9.25 9.56 -4.72
CA TRP A 44 9.11 9.08 -3.34
C TRP A 44 10.46 8.56 -2.86
N SER A 45 10.91 9.03 -1.72
CA SER A 45 12.16 8.55 -1.15
C SER A 45 12.01 7.12 -0.64
N ILE A 46 13.13 6.46 -0.41
CA ILE A 46 13.12 5.11 0.18
C ILE A 46 12.40 5.13 1.53
N GLY A 47 12.70 6.13 2.37
CA GLY A 47 12.04 6.23 3.67
C GLY A 47 10.54 6.42 3.57
N ALA A 48 10.08 7.16 2.56
CA ALA A 48 8.66 7.36 2.35
C ALA A 48 7.93 6.05 2.03
N ILE A 49 8.66 5.04 1.57
CA ILE A 49 8.10 3.72 1.28
C ILE A 49 8.23 2.80 2.50
N TYR A 50 9.41 2.73 3.11
CA TYR A 50 9.66 1.75 4.15
C TYR A 50 8.99 2.07 5.48
N VAL A 51 8.80 3.34 5.82
CA VAL A 51 8.10 3.69 7.05
C VAL A 51 6.64 3.19 7.00
N PRO A 52 5.87 3.49 5.94
CA PRO A 52 4.53 2.90 5.84
C PRO A 52 4.54 1.37 5.79
N LEU A 53 5.52 0.76 5.09
CA LEU A 53 5.59 -0.70 5.03
C LEU A 53 5.74 -1.31 6.42
N ASP A 54 6.62 -0.76 7.25
CA ASP A 54 6.80 -1.26 8.60
C ASP A 54 5.54 -1.13 9.43
N ARG A 55 4.84 -0.01 9.29
CA ARG A 55 3.58 0.21 10.00
C ARG A 55 2.50 -0.75 9.56
N LEU A 56 2.40 -1.00 8.27
CA LEU A 56 1.43 -1.95 7.74
C LEU A 56 1.71 -3.36 8.25
N TRP A 57 2.98 -3.72 8.32
CA TRP A 57 3.38 -5.02 8.85
C TRP A 57 3.03 -5.13 10.33
N GLU A 58 3.32 -4.10 11.12
CA GLU A 58 2.99 -4.09 12.54
C GLU A 58 1.49 -4.21 12.79
N LYS A 59 0.69 -3.64 11.89
CA LYS A 59 -0.77 -3.71 12.00
C LYS A 59 -1.34 -5.02 11.48
N GLY A 60 -0.52 -5.90 10.94
CA GLY A 60 -0.98 -7.16 10.40
C GLY A 60 -1.69 -7.06 9.06
N LEU A 61 -1.45 -5.99 8.32
CA LEU A 61 -2.15 -5.74 7.06
C LEU A 61 -1.37 -6.25 5.86
N VAL A 62 -0.09 -6.55 6.05
CA VAL A 62 0.73 -7.20 5.04
C VAL A 62 1.51 -8.34 5.67
N GLU A 63 1.78 -9.35 4.86
CA GLU A 63 2.75 -10.39 5.15
C GLU A 63 4.01 -10.08 4.37
N THR A 64 5.13 -10.59 4.86
CA THR A 64 6.40 -10.37 4.19
C THR A 64 7.22 -11.64 4.22
N TRP A 65 8.00 -11.84 3.18
CA TRP A 65 8.92 -12.98 3.10
C TRP A 65 10.12 -12.57 2.27
N GLN A 66 11.20 -13.31 2.46
CA GLN A 66 12.38 -13.09 1.64
C GLN A 66 12.29 -13.96 0.40
N GLY A 67 12.44 -13.34 -0.75
CA GLY A 67 12.55 -14.07 -1.99
C GLY A 67 13.93 -14.69 -2.14
N PRO A 68 14.14 -15.46 -3.19
CA PRO A 68 15.44 -16.06 -3.42
C PRO A 68 16.50 -14.98 -3.64
N ALA A 69 17.70 -15.25 -3.18
CA ALA A 69 18.83 -14.36 -3.40
C ALA A 69 19.10 -14.26 -4.90
N ALA A 70 19.50 -13.07 -5.32
CA ALA A 70 19.92 -12.88 -6.70
C ALA A 70 21.14 -13.76 -6.96
N LYS A 71 21.17 -14.40 -8.11
CA LYS A 71 22.27 -15.28 -8.47
C LYS A 71 23.54 -14.53 -8.79
N LYS A 72 23.44 -13.25 -9.03
CA LYS A 72 24.61 -12.45 -9.32
C LYS A 72 25.35 -12.15 -8.02
N ARG A 73 26.65 -11.92 -8.17
CA ARG A 73 27.51 -11.64 -7.03
C ARG A 73 26.92 -10.59 -6.11
N GLY A 74 26.96 -10.84 -4.81
CA GLY A 74 26.51 -9.89 -3.83
C GLY A 74 25.01 -9.65 -3.83
N GLY A 75 24.25 -10.42 -4.58
CA GLY A 75 22.82 -10.25 -4.63
C GLY A 75 22.19 -10.52 -3.29
N ARG A 76 21.37 -9.61 -2.82
CA ARG A 76 20.63 -9.76 -1.58
C ARG A 76 19.24 -10.29 -1.89
N SER A 77 18.71 -11.08 -0.97
CA SER A 77 17.31 -11.48 -1.04
C SER A 77 16.45 -10.24 -0.99
N LYS A 78 15.45 -10.20 -1.82
CA LYS A 78 14.47 -9.13 -1.79
C LYS A 78 13.38 -9.49 -0.81
N ARG A 79 12.93 -8.49 -0.06
CA ARG A 79 11.80 -8.68 0.84
C ARG A 79 10.53 -8.34 0.09
N PHE A 80 9.68 -9.33 -0.07
CA PHE A 80 8.41 -9.20 -0.76
C PHE A 80 7.29 -8.98 0.24
N TYR A 81 6.20 -8.42 -0.23
CA TYR A 81 5.04 -8.09 0.59
C TYR A 81 3.77 -8.54 -0.11
N GLN A 82 2.80 -8.89 0.68
CA GLN A 82 1.48 -9.28 0.18
C GLN A 82 0.42 -8.78 1.14
N VAL A 83 -0.71 -8.32 0.61
CA VAL A 83 -1.82 -7.87 1.45
C VAL A 83 -2.45 -9.07 2.12
N THR A 84 -2.67 -8.98 3.43
CA THR A 84 -3.35 -10.03 4.20
C THR A 84 -4.86 -9.94 4.00
N PRO A 85 -5.60 -10.98 4.40
CA PRO A 85 -7.07 -10.88 4.41
C PRO A 85 -7.56 -9.68 5.24
N GLU A 86 -6.92 -9.39 6.36
CA GLU A 86 -7.24 -8.23 7.17
C GLU A 86 -6.99 -6.94 6.41
N GLY A 87 -5.90 -6.88 5.65
CA GLY A 87 -5.59 -5.73 4.82
C GLY A 87 -6.62 -5.52 3.72
N MET A 88 -7.05 -6.61 3.08
CA MET A 88 -8.09 -6.54 2.07
C MET A 88 -9.39 -6.01 2.64
N LYS A 89 -9.77 -6.53 3.80
CA LYS A 89 -10.99 -6.11 4.46
C LYS A 89 -10.96 -4.63 4.81
N LEU A 90 -9.82 -4.16 5.33
CA LEU A 90 -9.68 -2.75 5.68
C LEU A 90 -9.75 -1.86 4.44
N LEU A 91 -9.12 -2.28 3.35
CA LEU A 91 -9.20 -1.52 2.09
C LEU A 91 -10.64 -1.41 1.60
N GLU A 92 -11.42 -2.47 1.72
CA GLU A 92 -12.84 -2.42 1.36
C GLU A 92 -13.59 -1.42 2.23
N GLU A 93 -13.34 -1.40 3.52
CA GLU A 93 -13.96 -0.45 4.43
C GLU A 93 -13.58 0.98 4.09
N ILE A 94 -12.30 1.23 3.80
CA ILE A 94 -11.82 2.55 3.42
C ILE A 94 -12.49 3.00 2.12
N LYS A 95 -12.57 2.11 1.14
CA LYS A 95 -13.22 2.41 -0.13
C LYS A 95 -14.68 2.80 0.08
N HIS A 96 -15.37 2.04 0.92
CA HIS A 96 -16.78 2.34 1.20
C HIS A 96 -16.95 3.73 1.83
N VAL A 97 -16.12 4.05 2.81
CA VAL A 97 -16.19 5.37 3.46
C VAL A 97 -15.88 6.47 2.44
N GLN A 98 -14.86 6.26 1.62
CA GLN A 98 -14.52 7.24 0.60
C GLN A 98 -15.65 7.43 -0.40
N ASP A 99 -16.28 6.36 -0.83
CA ASP A 99 -17.41 6.45 -1.76
C ASP A 99 -18.55 7.26 -1.18
N VAL A 100 -18.84 7.06 0.11
CA VAL A 100 -19.88 7.83 0.80
C VAL A 100 -19.50 9.30 0.89
N LEU A 101 -18.27 9.58 1.27
CA LEU A 101 -17.79 10.96 1.43
C LEU A 101 -17.69 11.71 0.12
N TRP A 102 -17.35 11.02 -0.96
CA TRP A 102 -17.22 11.65 -2.26
C TRP A 102 -18.54 11.78 -3.01
N LYS A 103 -19.60 11.18 -2.47
CA LYS A 103 -20.90 11.22 -3.12
C LYS A 103 -21.33 12.67 -3.31
N ASP A 104 -21.79 12.95 -4.50
CA ASP A 104 -22.28 14.28 -4.90
C ASP A 104 -21.19 15.37 -4.89
N PHE A 105 -19.94 14.99 -4.72
CA PHE A 105 -18.85 15.94 -4.83
C PHE A 105 -18.73 16.44 -6.27
N PRO A 106 -18.69 17.77 -6.48
CA PRO A 106 -18.69 18.32 -7.83
C PRO A 106 -17.31 18.19 -8.48
N LEU A 107 -17.07 17.05 -9.11
CA LEU A 107 -15.86 16.88 -9.90
C LEU A 107 -15.96 17.69 -11.17
N ALA A 108 -14.86 18.28 -11.56
CA ALA A 108 -14.83 19.05 -12.80
C ALA A 108 -15.19 18.13 -13.98
N ALA A 109 -16.08 18.61 -14.84
CA ALA A 109 -16.43 17.85 -16.04
C ALA A 109 -15.21 17.79 -16.94
N THR A 110 -14.90 16.58 -17.41
CA THR A 110 -13.87 16.41 -18.42
C THR A 110 -14.56 16.19 -19.74
N GLU A 111 -14.32 17.09 -20.63
CA GLU A 111 -14.90 17.02 -21.97
C GLU A 111 -14.01 16.21 -22.88
#